data_98c157a2863f79384ce66c09933278aa
#
_entry.id   98c157a2863f79384ce66c09933278aa
#
_cell.length_a   1.000
_cell.length_b   1.000
_cell.length_c   1.000
_cell.angle_alpha   90.00
_cell.angle_beta   90.00
_cell.angle_gamma   90.00
#
_symmetry.space_group_name_H-M   'P 1'
#
loop_
_entity.id
_entity.type
_entity.pdbx_description
1 polymer ?
#
loop_
_entity_poly.entity_id
_entity_poly.type
_entity_poly.pdbx_seq_one_letter_code
_entity_poly.pdbx_strand_id
1 'polypeptide(L)'
;YPLRRQRQMCIRDRYYINGVLQPAPAVTIGPPLVINGITVPAGGNAVIVYEAEVNPYAPLAATGNIVNIATITGGGITPIEVTETVVTDNEPLLNITKSISPVPVTENGTLTYTFLIQNTGNTAADAATAAEIIDTFDPILSNIAVSYNGTALAAGTDYTYNEATGLFATTAGRITVPAAAYTQDPATGNWIVTPGTGTLTVTGTI
;
A
#
# COMPACT_ATOMS: atom_id res chain seq x y z
N TYR A 1 -7.99 26.89 -5.96
CA TYR A 1 -7.79 26.98 -4.49
C TYR A 1 -6.60 26.12 -4.10
N PRO A 2 -5.39 26.65 -3.97
CA PRO A 2 -4.21 25.84 -3.69
C PRO A 2 -4.03 25.42 -2.23
N LEU A 3 -4.90 25.84 -1.32
CA LEU A 3 -4.65 25.68 0.13
C LEU A 3 -5.06 24.35 0.75
N ARG A 4 -5.67 23.42 0.02
CA ARG A 4 -6.08 22.11 0.56
C ARG A 4 -5.00 21.04 0.48
N ARG A 5 -3.93 21.25 -0.31
CA ARG A 5 -2.89 20.24 -0.55
C ARG A 5 -1.87 20.04 0.58
N GLN A 6 -1.89 20.86 1.63
CA GLN A 6 -0.85 20.84 2.66
C GLN A 6 -1.25 20.16 3.98
N ARG A 7 -2.42 19.53 4.07
CA ARG A 7 -2.84 18.87 5.30
C ARG A 7 -2.54 17.36 5.27
N GLN A 8 -1.28 17.00 5.17
CA GLN A 8 -0.86 15.59 5.20
C GLN A 8 -0.72 15.05 6.63
N MET A 9 -0.60 15.91 7.61
CA MET A 9 -0.48 15.56 9.03
C MET A 9 -1.37 16.44 9.87
N CYS A 10 -2.07 15.85 10.85
CA CYS A 10 -2.82 16.54 11.89
C CYS A 10 -2.05 16.42 13.20
N ILE A 11 -1.70 17.54 13.83
CA ILE A 11 -1.04 17.54 15.13
C ILE A 11 -2.07 17.18 16.17
N ARG A 12 -1.79 16.18 17.02
CA ARG A 12 -2.57 15.92 18.21
C ARG A 12 -2.33 17.04 19.22
N ASP A 13 -3.35 17.42 19.97
CA ASP A 13 -3.39 18.62 20.85
C ASP A 13 -2.37 18.62 22.00
N ARG A 14 -1.27 17.89 21.88
CA ARG A 14 -0.27 17.74 22.93
C ARG A 14 1.12 18.01 22.40
N TYR A 15 1.81 18.94 23.07
CA TYR A 15 3.25 19.11 22.88
C TYR A 15 3.95 19.31 24.23
N TYR A 16 5.22 19.00 24.26
CA TYR A 16 6.06 19.04 25.44
C TYR A 16 7.29 19.89 25.16
N ILE A 17 7.69 20.69 26.15
CA ILE A 17 8.98 21.38 26.14
C ILE A 17 9.81 20.82 27.30
N ASN A 18 10.98 20.27 27.02
CA ASN A 18 11.85 19.63 28.00
C ASN A 18 11.12 18.60 28.89
N GLY A 19 10.23 17.82 28.30
CA GLY A 19 9.44 16.80 28.98
C GLY A 19 8.22 17.33 29.76
N VAL A 20 7.98 18.63 29.78
CA VAL A 20 6.81 19.24 30.47
C VAL A 20 5.71 19.47 29.44
N LEU A 21 4.52 18.87 29.71
CA LEU A 21 3.32 19.10 28.90
C LEU A 21 2.95 20.59 28.92
N GLN A 22 2.78 21.15 27.76
CA GLN A 22 2.36 22.53 27.58
C GLN A 22 0.85 22.63 27.39
N PRO A 23 0.21 23.74 27.76
CA PRO A 23 -1.18 24.00 27.42
C PRO A 23 -1.32 23.97 25.88
N ALA A 24 -2.48 23.49 25.41
CA ALA A 24 -2.73 23.39 23.96
C ALA A 24 -2.31 24.70 23.29
N PRO A 25 -1.43 24.66 22.28
CA PRO A 25 -1.07 25.86 21.56
C PRO A 25 -2.33 26.45 20.99
N ALA A 26 -2.39 27.75 20.81
CA ALA A 26 -3.36 28.35 19.92
C ALA A 26 -3.02 27.89 18.51
N VAL A 27 -3.31 26.61 18.24
CA VAL A 27 -3.16 26.01 16.93
C VAL A 27 -4.26 26.62 16.10
N THR A 28 -3.90 27.58 15.30
CA THR A 28 -4.72 27.94 14.16
C THR A 28 -4.90 26.65 13.36
N ILE A 29 -6.14 26.18 13.22
CA ILE A 29 -6.48 24.98 12.44
C ILE A 29 -5.84 25.12 11.05
N GLY A 30 -4.65 24.54 10.87
CA GLY A 30 -3.86 24.61 9.65
C GLY A 30 -2.36 24.66 9.92
N PRO A 31 -1.51 24.19 8.99
CA PRO A 31 -0.08 24.45 9.04
C PRO A 31 0.20 25.96 8.85
N PRO A 32 1.27 26.51 9.49
CA PRO A 32 2.23 25.78 10.32
C PRO A 32 1.83 25.72 11.80
N LEU A 33 2.36 24.71 12.53
CA LEU A 33 2.40 24.75 13.99
C LEU A 33 3.34 25.88 14.42
N VAL A 34 2.83 26.84 15.19
CA VAL A 34 3.65 27.93 15.72
C VAL A 34 3.71 27.81 17.24
N ILE A 35 4.90 27.69 17.79
CA ILE A 35 5.17 27.66 19.23
C ILE A 35 5.96 28.90 19.59
N ASN A 36 5.38 29.77 20.39
CA ASN A 36 6.01 31.02 20.80
C ASN A 36 6.60 30.94 22.23
N GLY A 37 7.50 31.86 22.56
CA GLY A 37 8.03 32.01 23.90
C GLY A 37 9.03 30.93 24.34
N ILE A 38 9.64 30.23 23.40
CA ILE A 38 10.69 29.26 23.71
C ILE A 38 11.95 30.01 24.14
N THR A 39 12.49 29.65 25.31
CA THR A 39 13.74 30.17 25.82
C THR A 39 14.78 29.05 25.80
N VAL A 40 15.92 29.34 25.15
CA VAL A 40 17.10 28.45 25.16
C VAL A 40 18.18 29.15 25.97
N PRO A 41 18.61 28.60 27.13
CA PRO A 41 19.68 29.20 27.92
C PRO A 41 21.02 29.14 27.17
N ALA A 42 21.92 30.06 27.49
CA ALA A 42 23.27 30.08 26.92
C ALA A 42 23.97 28.76 27.23
N GLY A 43 24.52 28.09 26.16
CA GLY A 43 25.17 26.78 26.28
C GLY A 43 24.21 25.62 26.57
N GLY A 44 22.87 25.87 26.57
CA GLY A 44 21.85 24.85 26.79
C GLY A 44 21.08 24.46 25.53
N ASN A 45 20.04 23.66 25.72
CA ASN A 45 19.14 23.24 24.66
C ASN A 45 17.66 23.34 25.11
N ALA A 46 16.78 23.32 24.15
CA ALA A 46 15.34 23.08 24.37
C ALA A 46 14.89 21.95 23.45
N VAL A 47 14.23 20.96 24.02
CA VAL A 47 13.67 19.81 23.27
C VAL A 47 12.17 19.99 23.18
N ILE A 48 11.64 20.00 21.96
CA ILE A 48 10.21 20.09 21.70
C ILE A 48 9.78 18.76 21.13
N VAL A 49 8.76 18.15 21.74
CA VAL A 49 8.15 16.89 21.27
C VAL A 49 6.67 17.13 21.03
N TYR A 50 6.19 16.72 19.89
CA TYR A 50 4.76 16.71 19.55
C TYR A 50 4.40 15.45 18.79
N GLU A 51 3.15 15.05 18.86
CA GLU A 51 2.60 13.94 18.11
C GLU A 51 1.79 14.50 16.93
N ALA A 52 1.95 13.86 15.77
CA ALA A 52 1.18 14.16 14.58
C ALA A 52 0.65 12.87 13.98
N GLU A 53 -0.58 12.93 13.47
CA GLU A 53 -1.23 11.82 12.79
C GLU A 53 -1.25 12.08 11.29
N VAL A 54 -0.89 11.05 10.52
CA VAL A 54 -0.96 11.09 9.05
C VAL A 54 -2.43 11.00 8.64
N ASN A 55 -2.89 11.97 7.88
CA ASN A 55 -4.28 12.03 7.44
C ASN A 55 -4.48 11.35 6.07
N PRO A 56 -5.75 11.15 5.63
CA PRO A 56 -6.07 10.49 4.35
C PRO A 56 -5.54 11.17 3.08
N TYR A 57 -4.96 12.37 3.20
CA TYR A 57 -4.38 13.10 2.05
C TYR A 57 -2.88 12.87 1.88
N ALA A 58 -2.27 12.08 2.75
CA ALA A 58 -0.85 11.71 2.62
C ALA A 58 -0.62 10.91 1.34
N PRO A 59 0.55 11.07 0.68
CA PRO A 59 0.85 10.31 -0.53
C PRO A 59 0.91 8.82 -0.22
N LEU A 60 0.30 8.01 -1.11
CA LEU A 60 0.26 6.54 -1.00
C LEU A 60 1.27 5.85 -1.92
N ALA A 61 1.76 6.54 -2.95
CA ALA A 61 2.71 5.96 -3.91
C ALA A 61 4.06 5.64 -3.23
N ALA A 62 4.78 4.65 -3.74
CA ALA A 62 6.08 4.22 -3.22
C ALA A 62 7.13 5.35 -3.20
N THR A 63 6.99 6.32 -4.08
CA THR A 63 7.83 7.53 -4.11
C THR A 63 7.26 8.69 -3.29
N GLY A 64 6.12 8.46 -2.62
CA GLY A 64 5.46 9.46 -1.79
C GLY A 64 6.29 9.76 -0.54
N ASN A 65 6.32 11.03 -0.17
CA ASN A 65 6.94 11.46 1.07
C ASN A 65 6.17 12.64 1.67
N ILE A 66 6.32 12.81 2.97
CA ILE A 66 5.86 13.99 3.71
C ILE A 66 7.10 14.75 4.17
N VAL A 67 7.30 15.93 3.60
CA VAL A 67 8.40 16.80 4.01
C VAL A 67 7.93 17.69 5.14
N ASN A 68 8.59 17.59 6.30
CA ASN A 68 8.39 18.44 7.45
C ASN A 68 9.53 19.46 7.54
N ILE A 69 9.17 20.74 7.58
CA ILE A 69 10.13 21.84 7.70
C ILE A 69 9.88 22.53 9.02
N ALA A 70 10.91 22.63 9.84
CA ALA A 70 10.88 23.42 11.08
C ALA A 70 11.76 24.67 10.91
N THR A 71 11.22 25.82 11.30
CA THR A 71 11.91 27.10 11.22
C THR A 71 11.99 27.75 12.60
N ILE A 72 13.17 28.17 12.99
CA ILE A 72 13.39 28.98 14.20
C ILE A 72 13.59 30.44 13.78
N THR A 73 12.79 31.31 14.40
CA THR A 73 12.84 32.76 14.13
C THR A 73 12.79 33.56 15.44
N GLY A 74 13.17 34.82 15.40
CA GLY A 74 13.03 35.75 16.50
C GLY A 74 14.35 36.15 17.16
N GLY A 75 14.30 37.03 18.16
CA GLY A 75 15.46 37.42 18.96
C GLY A 75 16.62 38.06 18.22
N GLY A 76 16.42 38.51 16.95
CA GLY A 76 17.51 39.09 16.13
C GLY A 76 18.39 38.02 15.46
N ILE A 77 18.00 36.72 15.52
CA ILE A 77 18.69 35.64 14.81
C ILE A 77 18.23 35.59 13.34
N THR A 78 19.13 35.21 12.47
CA THR A 78 18.75 34.82 11.10
C THR A 78 17.89 33.55 11.19
N PRO A 79 16.76 33.46 10.46
CA PRO A 79 15.94 32.26 10.44
C PRO A 79 16.76 31.02 10.08
N ILE A 80 16.57 29.96 10.85
CA ILE A 80 17.23 28.66 10.63
C ILE A 80 16.13 27.66 10.28
N GLU A 81 16.30 26.98 9.14
CA GLU A 81 15.40 25.94 8.69
C GLU A 81 16.09 24.58 8.73
N VAL A 82 15.32 23.58 9.17
CA VAL A 82 15.69 22.17 9.13
C VAL A 82 14.56 21.38 8.51
N THR A 83 14.90 20.36 7.75
CA THR A 83 13.93 19.54 6.99
C THR A 83 14.13 18.08 7.35
N GLU A 84 13.01 17.40 7.63
CA GLU A 84 12.95 15.95 7.78
C GLU A 84 11.88 15.39 6.85
N THR A 85 12.09 14.14 6.43
CA THR A 85 11.19 13.47 5.48
C THR A 85 10.68 12.16 6.07
N VAL A 86 9.34 12.03 6.11
CA VAL A 86 8.69 10.76 6.39
C VAL A 86 8.40 10.07 5.06
N VAL A 87 8.91 8.87 4.89
CA VAL A 87 8.73 8.05 3.68
C VAL A 87 7.55 7.10 3.85
N THR A 88 6.92 6.75 2.73
CA THR A 88 5.86 5.74 2.68
C THR A 88 6.44 4.35 2.92
N ASP A 89 5.76 3.52 3.69
CA ASP A 89 6.06 2.09 3.75
C ASP A 89 5.70 1.43 2.42
N ASN A 90 6.58 0.54 1.93
CA ASN A 90 6.50 0.01 0.57
C ASN A 90 6.31 -1.49 0.60
N GLU A 91 5.06 -1.93 0.40
CA GLU A 91 4.72 -3.35 0.38
C GLU A 91 3.59 -3.66 -0.62
N PRO A 92 3.56 -4.88 -1.19
CA PRO A 92 2.41 -5.37 -1.93
C PRO A 92 1.30 -5.78 -0.96
N LEU A 93 0.04 -5.44 -1.28
CA LEU A 93 -1.15 -5.84 -0.53
C LEU A 93 -2.06 -6.65 -1.46
N LEU A 94 -1.93 -7.98 -1.40
CA LEU A 94 -2.62 -8.89 -2.31
C LEU A 94 -3.97 -9.35 -1.74
N ASN A 95 -4.98 -9.37 -2.62
CA ASN A 95 -6.26 -10.03 -2.44
C ASN A 95 -6.53 -10.95 -3.61
N ILE A 96 -7.23 -12.06 -3.38
CA ILE A 96 -7.56 -13.04 -4.41
C ILE A 96 -9.05 -13.37 -4.37
N THR A 97 -9.66 -13.47 -5.54
CA THR A 97 -11.01 -14.00 -5.73
C THR A 97 -10.99 -15.16 -6.72
N LYS A 98 -11.85 -16.17 -6.49
CA LYS A 98 -11.98 -17.36 -7.32
C LYS A 98 -13.37 -17.42 -7.92
N SER A 99 -13.47 -17.74 -9.20
CA SER A 99 -14.71 -18.02 -9.91
C SER A 99 -14.60 -19.29 -10.74
N ILE A 100 -15.73 -19.84 -11.14
CA ILE A 100 -15.84 -21.08 -11.87
C ILE A 100 -16.88 -20.93 -12.99
N SER A 101 -16.59 -21.48 -14.17
CA SER A 101 -17.48 -21.41 -15.33
C SER A 101 -17.22 -22.59 -16.30
N PRO A 102 -18.28 -23.14 -16.94
CA PRO A 102 -19.70 -22.85 -16.77
C PRO A 102 -20.30 -23.44 -15.50
N VAL A 103 -21.44 -22.94 -15.08
CA VAL A 103 -22.25 -23.53 -14.01
C VAL A 103 -23.70 -23.53 -14.47
N PRO A 104 -24.38 -24.70 -14.54
CA PRO A 104 -23.86 -26.05 -14.29
C PRO A 104 -22.91 -26.54 -15.38
N VAL A 105 -22.09 -27.52 -15.05
CA VAL A 105 -21.23 -28.24 -15.98
C VAL A 105 -21.76 -29.66 -16.16
N THR A 106 -21.61 -30.22 -17.37
CA THR A 106 -22.00 -31.60 -17.68
C THR A 106 -20.83 -32.55 -17.46
N GLU A 107 -21.11 -33.82 -17.22
CA GLU A 107 -20.11 -34.89 -17.15
C GLU A 107 -19.24 -34.88 -18.43
N ASN A 108 -17.95 -35.06 -18.29
CA ASN A 108 -16.94 -34.87 -19.34
C ASN A 108 -16.92 -33.45 -19.96
N GLY A 109 -17.55 -32.49 -19.31
CA GLY A 109 -17.55 -31.09 -19.72
C GLY A 109 -16.26 -30.38 -19.35
N THR A 110 -15.98 -29.27 -20.05
CA THR A 110 -14.86 -28.41 -19.74
C THR A 110 -15.24 -27.41 -18.65
N LEU A 111 -14.40 -27.28 -17.65
CA LEU A 111 -14.54 -26.34 -16.55
C LEU A 111 -13.33 -25.42 -16.47
N THR A 112 -13.56 -24.14 -16.20
CA THR A 112 -12.51 -23.16 -16.00
C THR A 112 -12.63 -22.54 -14.61
N TYR A 113 -11.55 -22.62 -13.83
CA TYR A 113 -11.33 -21.83 -12.65
C TYR A 113 -10.58 -20.55 -13.02
N THR A 114 -11.07 -19.42 -12.54
CA THR A 114 -10.42 -18.12 -12.74
C THR A 114 -10.12 -17.52 -11.38
N PHE A 115 -8.85 -17.20 -11.17
CA PHE A 115 -8.35 -16.50 -9.99
C PHE A 115 -7.98 -15.08 -10.40
N LEU A 116 -8.68 -14.09 -9.87
CA LEU A 116 -8.32 -12.69 -10.01
C LEU A 116 -7.54 -12.27 -8.78
N ILE A 117 -6.29 -11.87 -8.99
CA ILE A 117 -5.40 -11.36 -7.95
C ILE A 117 -5.37 -9.84 -8.10
N GLN A 118 -5.57 -9.12 -7.02
CA GLN A 118 -5.52 -7.67 -6.96
C GLN A 118 -4.46 -7.23 -5.97
N ASN A 119 -3.64 -6.29 -6.37
CA ASN A 119 -2.66 -5.64 -5.50
C ASN A 119 -3.10 -4.20 -5.25
N THR A 120 -3.43 -3.89 -3.99
CA THR A 120 -3.77 -2.53 -3.55
C THR A 120 -2.57 -1.83 -2.89
N GLY A 121 -1.44 -2.52 -2.76
CA GLY A 121 -0.20 -1.97 -2.24
C GLY A 121 0.54 -1.11 -3.26
N ASN A 122 1.46 -0.30 -2.77
CA ASN A 122 2.23 0.65 -3.56
C ASN A 122 3.49 0.05 -4.21
N THR A 123 3.75 -1.23 -3.98
CA THR A 123 4.86 -1.98 -4.55
C THR A 123 4.33 -3.20 -5.30
N ALA A 124 4.98 -3.56 -6.40
CA ALA A 124 4.63 -4.77 -7.13
C ALA A 124 4.94 -6.02 -6.30
N ALA A 125 4.06 -7.01 -6.36
CA ALA A 125 4.42 -8.37 -5.98
C ALA A 125 5.22 -8.96 -7.16
N ASP A 126 6.53 -8.94 -7.05
CA ASP A 126 7.47 -9.48 -8.03
C ASP A 126 7.92 -10.91 -7.66
N ALA A 127 8.88 -11.46 -8.41
CA ALA A 127 9.39 -12.79 -8.15
C ALA A 127 10.02 -12.94 -6.75
N ALA A 128 10.60 -11.87 -6.18
CA ALA A 128 11.20 -11.89 -4.86
C ALA A 128 10.16 -11.94 -3.74
N THR A 129 8.92 -11.51 -4.00
CA THR A 129 7.79 -11.66 -3.07
C THR A 129 7.42 -13.13 -2.87
N ALA A 130 7.85 -14.02 -3.78
CA ALA A 130 7.60 -15.46 -3.76
C ALA A 130 6.11 -15.82 -3.65
N ALA A 131 5.22 -14.99 -4.21
CA ALA A 131 3.78 -15.24 -4.20
C ALA A 131 3.45 -16.54 -4.96
N GLU A 132 2.58 -17.36 -4.38
CA GLU A 132 2.09 -18.59 -4.98
C GLU A 132 0.58 -18.74 -4.75
N ILE A 133 -0.08 -19.49 -5.63
CA ILE A 133 -1.48 -19.87 -5.49
C ILE A 133 -1.54 -21.37 -5.28
N ILE A 134 -2.17 -21.78 -4.18
CA ILE A 134 -2.40 -23.18 -3.84
C ILE A 134 -3.91 -23.37 -3.75
N ASP A 135 -4.42 -24.43 -4.39
CA ASP A 135 -5.83 -24.79 -4.37
C ASP A 135 -6.00 -26.31 -4.50
N THR A 136 -7.14 -26.81 -4.04
CA THR A 136 -7.55 -28.19 -4.29
C THR A 136 -8.84 -28.16 -5.07
N PHE A 137 -8.77 -28.58 -6.35
CA PHE A 137 -9.94 -28.54 -7.21
C PHE A 137 -10.96 -29.63 -6.84
N ASP A 138 -12.20 -29.22 -6.69
CA ASP A 138 -13.37 -30.08 -6.54
C ASP A 138 -14.48 -29.51 -7.45
N PRO A 139 -14.89 -30.22 -8.53
CA PRO A 139 -14.40 -31.52 -8.96
C PRO A 139 -12.92 -31.51 -9.43
N ILE A 140 -12.28 -32.68 -9.31
CA ILE A 140 -10.92 -32.90 -9.83
C ILE A 140 -10.95 -32.80 -11.35
N LEU A 141 -9.98 -32.08 -11.91
CA LEU A 141 -9.87 -31.88 -13.36
C LEU A 141 -8.83 -32.82 -13.96
N SER A 142 -9.07 -33.25 -15.18
CA SER A 142 -8.10 -33.93 -16.04
C SER A 142 -7.67 -33.03 -17.20
N ASN A 143 -6.49 -33.31 -17.78
CA ASN A 143 -5.98 -32.59 -18.95
C ASN A 143 -5.97 -31.07 -18.78
N ILE A 144 -5.45 -30.57 -17.66
CA ILE A 144 -5.48 -29.14 -17.37
C ILE A 144 -4.58 -28.32 -18.31
N ALA A 145 -5.07 -27.14 -18.68
CA ALA A 145 -4.31 -26.07 -19.30
C ALA A 145 -4.32 -24.86 -18.37
N VAL A 146 -3.15 -24.31 -18.11
CA VAL A 146 -2.96 -23.20 -17.16
C VAL A 146 -2.39 -22.00 -17.89
N SER A 147 -2.93 -20.82 -17.65
CA SER A 147 -2.37 -19.57 -18.16
C SER A 147 -2.39 -18.46 -17.12
N TYR A 148 -1.42 -17.56 -17.18
CA TYR A 148 -1.35 -16.37 -16.38
C TYR A 148 -1.30 -15.12 -17.26
N ASN A 149 -2.25 -14.21 -17.09
CA ASN A 149 -2.45 -13.04 -17.96
C ASN A 149 -2.47 -13.40 -19.45
N GLY A 150 -3.09 -14.54 -19.79
CA GLY A 150 -3.18 -15.05 -21.16
C GLY A 150 -1.93 -15.78 -21.67
N THR A 151 -0.84 -15.81 -20.90
CA THR A 151 0.38 -16.57 -21.27
C THR A 151 0.30 -17.97 -20.67
N ALA A 152 0.47 -19.00 -21.51
CA ALA A 152 0.46 -20.39 -21.06
C ALA A 152 1.61 -20.68 -20.09
N LEU A 153 1.31 -21.42 -19.03
CA LEU A 153 2.26 -21.90 -18.04
C LEU A 153 2.63 -23.37 -18.28
N ALA A 154 3.88 -23.73 -17.99
CA ALA A 154 4.41 -25.08 -18.18
C ALA A 154 4.32 -25.92 -16.90
N ALA A 155 3.73 -27.12 -17.00
CA ALA A 155 3.68 -28.06 -15.88
C ALA A 155 5.10 -28.50 -15.45
N GLY A 156 5.29 -28.64 -14.15
CA GLY A 156 6.57 -29.01 -13.53
C GLY A 156 7.59 -27.87 -13.44
N THR A 157 7.39 -26.76 -14.14
CA THR A 157 8.24 -25.55 -14.09
C THR A 157 7.51 -24.40 -13.43
N ASP A 158 6.31 -24.09 -13.92
CA ASP A 158 5.55 -22.92 -13.49
C ASP A 158 4.45 -23.29 -12.48
N TYR A 159 4.01 -24.53 -12.51
CA TYR A 159 3.04 -25.08 -11.57
C TYR A 159 3.17 -26.61 -11.44
N THR A 160 2.59 -27.14 -10.38
CA THR A 160 2.37 -28.56 -10.16
C THR A 160 0.88 -28.84 -10.01
N TYR A 161 0.46 -30.02 -10.48
CA TYR A 161 -0.90 -30.51 -10.33
C TYR A 161 -0.91 -32.03 -10.11
N ASN A 162 -1.67 -32.46 -9.13
CA ASN A 162 -1.87 -33.88 -8.83
C ASN A 162 -3.31 -34.28 -9.18
N GLU A 163 -3.48 -34.98 -10.30
CA GLU A 163 -4.80 -35.43 -10.78
C GLU A 163 -5.48 -36.43 -9.83
N ALA A 164 -4.76 -37.12 -8.94
CA ALA A 164 -5.37 -38.03 -7.98
C ALA A 164 -6.02 -37.30 -6.79
N THR A 165 -5.55 -36.09 -6.45
CA THR A 165 -6.00 -35.35 -5.26
C THR A 165 -6.63 -34.01 -5.61
N GLY A 166 -6.50 -33.54 -6.83
CA GLY A 166 -6.93 -32.20 -7.25
C GLY A 166 -6.00 -31.06 -6.76
N LEU A 167 -4.89 -31.39 -6.07
CA LEU A 167 -3.98 -30.38 -5.52
C LEU A 167 -3.22 -29.68 -6.65
N PHE A 168 -3.39 -28.38 -6.70
CA PHE A 168 -2.71 -27.46 -7.62
C PHE A 168 -1.86 -26.45 -6.83
N ALA A 169 -0.67 -26.17 -7.34
CA ALA A 169 0.17 -25.10 -6.78
C ALA A 169 0.99 -24.45 -7.91
N THR A 170 1.04 -23.12 -7.94
CA THR A 170 2.01 -22.40 -8.79
C THR A 170 3.38 -22.41 -8.13
N THR A 171 4.45 -22.34 -8.93
CA THR A 171 5.79 -22.17 -8.39
C THR A 171 5.93 -20.79 -7.74
N ALA A 172 6.52 -20.73 -6.56
CA ALA A 172 6.73 -19.49 -5.82
C ALA A 172 7.44 -18.43 -6.68
N GLY A 173 6.93 -17.20 -6.66
CA GLY A 173 7.44 -16.08 -7.46
C GLY A 173 7.03 -16.09 -8.94
N ARG A 174 6.22 -17.07 -9.37
CA ARG A 174 5.71 -17.13 -10.75
C ARG A 174 4.51 -16.20 -10.95
N ILE A 175 3.79 -15.90 -9.89
CA ILE A 175 2.69 -14.95 -9.87
C ILE A 175 3.25 -13.56 -9.52
N THR A 176 3.23 -12.66 -10.50
CA THR A 176 3.71 -11.28 -10.33
C THR A 176 2.56 -10.32 -10.61
N VAL A 177 2.28 -9.41 -9.67
CA VAL A 177 1.16 -8.47 -9.78
C VAL A 177 1.69 -7.05 -9.68
N PRO A 178 1.40 -6.16 -10.65
CA PRO A 178 1.84 -4.78 -10.59
C PRO A 178 1.39 -4.08 -9.31
N ALA A 179 2.09 -3.02 -8.92
CA ALA A 179 1.63 -2.11 -7.88
C ALA A 179 0.30 -1.45 -8.26
N ALA A 180 -0.47 -1.01 -7.28
CA ALA A 180 -1.60 -0.14 -7.51
C ALA A 180 -1.15 1.21 -8.07
N ALA A 181 -2.00 1.82 -8.90
CA ALA A 181 -1.88 3.21 -9.30
C ALA A 181 -2.70 4.10 -8.36
N TYR A 182 -2.10 5.22 -7.94
CA TYR A 182 -2.73 6.20 -7.06
C TYR A 182 -2.87 7.51 -7.80
N THR A 183 -4.10 8.01 -7.91
CA THR A 183 -4.39 9.33 -8.46
C THR A 183 -5.17 10.15 -7.43
N GLN A 184 -4.86 11.42 -7.31
CA GLN A 184 -5.58 12.30 -6.39
C GLN A 184 -6.67 13.05 -7.13
N ASP A 185 -7.91 12.96 -6.66
CA ASP A 185 -9.02 13.75 -7.18
C ASP A 185 -8.74 15.24 -6.93
N PRO A 186 -8.64 16.06 -7.98
CA PRO A 186 -8.32 17.49 -7.84
C PRO A 186 -9.43 18.29 -7.15
N ALA A 187 -10.66 17.80 -7.13
CA ALA A 187 -11.79 18.48 -6.53
C ALA A 187 -11.90 18.22 -5.02
N THR A 188 -11.68 16.99 -4.60
CA THR A 188 -11.86 16.56 -3.21
C THR A 188 -10.54 16.38 -2.46
N GLY A 189 -9.44 16.15 -3.17
CA GLY A 189 -8.14 15.77 -2.61
C GLY A 189 -8.05 14.31 -2.18
N ASN A 190 -9.11 13.52 -2.36
CA ASN A 190 -9.12 12.10 -2.01
C ASN A 190 -8.29 11.27 -2.98
N TRP A 191 -7.70 10.20 -2.48
CA TRP A 191 -6.98 9.25 -3.32
C TRP A 191 -7.94 8.26 -3.98
N ILE A 192 -7.76 8.07 -5.29
CA ILE A 192 -8.39 7.03 -6.08
C ILE A 192 -7.33 5.95 -6.28
N VAL A 193 -7.63 4.74 -5.82
CA VAL A 193 -6.75 3.58 -5.91
C VAL A 193 -7.23 2.68 -7.04
N THR A 194 -6.39 2.47 -8.06
CA THR A 194 -6.62 1.48 -9.11
C THR A 194 -5.71 0.31 -8.83
N PRO A 195 -6.24 -0.86 -8.39
CA PRO A 195 -5.42 -2.02 -8.08
C PRO A 195 -4.63 -2.52 -9.28
N GLY A 196 -3.40 -2.95 -9.05
CA GLY A 196 -2.70 -3.82 -9.99
C GLY A 196 -3.42 -5.16 -10.07
N THR A 197 -3.46 -5.80 -11.22
CA THR A 197 -4.20 -7.06 -11.41
C THR A 197 -3.37 -8.13 -12.08
N GLY A 198 -3.65 -9.39 -11.70
CA GLY A 198 -3.19 -10.58 -12.36
C GLY A 198 -4.34 -11.59 -12.44
N THR A 199 -4.41 -12.36 -13.52
CA THR A 199 -5.45 -13.37 -13.72
C THR A 199 -4.82 -14.71 -14.05
N LEU A 200 -5.02 -15.70 -13.17
CA LEU A 200 -4.69 -17.10 -13.43
C LEU A 200 -5.95 -17.83 -13.87
N THR A 201 -5.87 -18.56 -14.95
CA THR A 201 -6.94 -19.46 -15.43
C THR A 201 -6.44 -20.89 -15.47
N VAL A 202 -7.25 -21.82 -14.96
CA VAL A 202 -7.03 -23.25 -15.03
C VAL A 202 -8.26 -23.88 -15.67
N THR A 203 -8.08 -24.45 -16.85
CA THR A 203 -9.16 -25.11 -17.60
C THR A 203 -8.86 -26.60 -17.70
N GLY A 204 -9.86 -27.44 -17.49
CA GLY A 204 -9.72 -28.89 -17.59
C GLY A 204 -11.05 -29.59 -17.82
N THR A 205 -11.02 -30.90 -17.91
CA THR A 205 -12.21 -31.76 -18.11
C THR A 205 -12.54 -32.44 -16.79
N ILE A 206 -13.84 -32.52 -16.47
CA ILE A 206 -14.36 -33.25 -15.31
C ILE A 206 -14.54 -34.71 -15.66
#